data_512d253ecc39008bdaec438228afd61d
#
_entry.id   512d253ecc39008bdaec438228afd61d
#
_cell.length_a   1.000
_cell.length_b   1.000
_cell.length_c   1.000
_cell.angle_alpha   90.00
_cell.angle_beta   90.00
_cell.angle_gamma   90.00
#
_symmetry.space_group_name_H-M   'P 1'
#
loop_
_entity.id
_entity.type
_entity.pdbx_description
1 polymer ?
#
loop_
_entity_poly.entity_id
_entity_poly.type
_entity_poly.pdbx_seq_one_letter_code
_entity_poly.pdbx_strand_id
1 'polypeptide(L)'
;MKQSKWTLLWLALLPCCVWSQDQIPQTAQADQLQTSVDSLRRYGHLADPVALTDFPVPANFRHVQENVISDPDNALAPFWQKLAESQTHAISDSVRIVHVGDSHVRGHVFPLTAGDVLHQSFQSLSYVDDGINGATSLTFTTPQRVAEIVEMRPDMLILSFGTNESHGKGYNESRHYVQMSDLYQLLRESLPDVPILLTTPPGSYERGGTRRRRSYTINPRTKLAVSNILKFASEHQLAVWNLYEIFGGADRACLNWTGAGLMRPDHVHYLPEGYALQGQWLSQAIIKAFNAYVESD
;
A
#
# COMPACT_ATOMS: atom_id res chain seq x y z
N MET A 1 6.48 6.58 -89.78
CA MET A 1 5.96 7.97 -90.04
C MET A 1 5.77 8.71 -88.74
N LYS A 2 6.41 9.93 -88.68
CA LYS A 2 6.15 11.08 -87.81
C LYS A 2 6.54 10.90 -86.31
N GLN A 3 7.67 11.45 -85.98
CA GLN A 3 8.05 12.78 -85.48
C GLN A 3 7.79 12.95 -83.94
N SER A 4 8.82 12.90 -83.22
CA SER A 4 9.61 13.82 -82.38
C SER A 4 8.80 15.10 -81.87
N LYS A 5 8.80 15.27 -80.60
CA LYS A 5 8.93 16.60 -80.00
C LYS A 5 9.63 16.51 -78.64
N TRP A 6 10.76 17.19 -78.59
CA TRP A 6 11.53 17.49 -77.37
C TRP A 6 10.82 18.58 -76.59
N THR A 7 10.66 18.42 -75.30
CA THR A 7 10.32 19.53 -74.43
C THR A 7 11.33 19.55 -73.26
N LEU A 8 12.10 20.62 -73.24
CA LEU A 8 13.05 20.96 -72.19
C LEU A 8 12.28 21.19 -70.87
N LEU A 9 12.65 20.47 -69.81
CA LEU A 9 12.23 20.79 -68.48
C LEU A 9 13.37 21.51 -67.77
N TRP A 10 13.04 22.74 -67.33
CA TRP A 10 13.88 23.56 -66.47
C TRP A 10 13.98 22.92 -65.08
N LEU A 11 15.20 22.58 -64.63
CA LEU A 11 15.47 22.27 -63.22
C LEU A 11 15.55 23.56 -62.45
N ALA A 12 14.53 23.81 -61.66
CA ALA A 12 14.57 24.85 -60.61
C ALA A 12 15.37 24.27 -59.42
N LEU A 13 16.53 24.81 -59.18
CA LEU A 13 17.29 24.59 -57.94
C LEU A 13 16.60 25.29 -56.79
N LEU A 14 15.94 24.53 -55.92
CA LEU A 14 15.47 25.01 -54.60
C LEU A 14 16.67 25.01 -53.64
N PRO A 15 16.90 26.07 -52.87
CA PRO A 15 17.94 26.06 -51.85
C PRO A 15 17.54 25.10 -50.72
N CYS A 16 18.41 24.17 -50.43
CA CYS A 16 18.32 23.31 -49.22
C CYS A 16 18.45 24.22 -47.98
N CYS A 17 17.34 24.50 -47.33
CA CYS A 17 17.37 25.05 -45.97
C CYS A 17 17.91 23.92 -45.07
N VAL A 18 19.20 24.00 -44.77
CA VAL A 18 19.78 23.25 -43.67
C VAL A 18 19.20 23.83 -42.38
N TRP A 19 18.29 23.10 -41.76
CA TRP A 19 17.90 23.38 -40.38
C TRP A 19 19.13 23.04 -39.54
N SER A 20 19.81 24.07 -39.04
CA SER A 20 20.76 23.91 -37.94
C SER A 20 19.95 23.44 -36.74
N GLN A 21 20.12 22.21 -36.34
CA GLN A 21 19.76 21.79 -34.96
C GLN A 21 20.68 22.61 -34.04
N ASP A 22 20.12 23.63 -33.40
CA ASP A 22 20.78 24.30 -32.29
C ASP A 22 21.01 23.27 -31.20
N GLN A 23 22.22 22.68 -31.21
CA GLN A 23 22.67 21.84 -30.12
C GLN A 23 22.78 22.75 -28.90
N ILE A 24 21.88 22.53 -27.90
CA ILE A 24 22.01 23.16 -26.59
C ILE A 24 23.41 22.85 -26.06
N PRO A 25 24.21 23.85 -25.70
CA PRO A 25 25.55 23.61 -25.18
C PRO A 25 25.52 22.61 -24.01
N GLN A 26 26.46 21.67 -23.99
CA GLN A 26 26.53 20.64 -22.93
C GLN A 26 26.58 21.27 -21.52
N THR A 27 27.11 22.48 -21.38
CA THR A 27 27.09 23.25 -20.14
C THR A 27 25.67 23.66 -19.72
N ALA A 28 24.81 24.06 -20.65
CA ALA A 28 23.41 24.41 -20.35
C ALA A 28 22.57 23.19 -19.96
N GLN A 29 22.86 22.01 -20.54
CA GLN A 29 22.25 20.76 -20.12
C GLN A 29 22.72 20.32 -18.73
N ALA A 30 24.01 20.47 -18.41
CA ALA A 30 24.53 20.18 -17.09
C ALA A 30 23.96 21.11 -16.03
N ASP A 31 23.82 22.42 -16.33
CA ASP A 31 23.21 23.39 -15.44
C ASP A 31 21.70 23.13 -15.22
N GLN A 32 20.96 22.68 -16.26
CA GLN A 32 19.56 22.30 -16.11
C GLN A 32 19.41 21.03 -15.28
N LEU A 33 20.27 20.02 -15.46
CA LEU A 33 20.29 18.82 -14.65
C LEU A 33 20.67 19.14 -13.21
N GLN A 34 21.66 20.00 -12.97
CA GLN A 34 22.06 20.43 -11.64
C GLN A 34 20.93 21.22 -10.96
N THR A 35 20.28 22.13 -11.67
CA THR A 35 19.11 22.89 -11.17
C THR A 35 17.93 21.95 -10.84
N SER A 36 17.73 20.90 -11.63
CA SER A 36 16.71 19.88 -11.35
C SER A 36 17.06 19.02 -10.13
N VAL A 37 18.33 18.63 -9.98
CA VAL A 37 18.81 17.88 -8.80
C VAL A 37 18.73 18.77 -7.55
N ASP A 38 19.12 20.04 -7.64
CA ASP A 38 19.05 20.98 -6.52
C ASP A 38 17.60 21.37 -6.17
N SER A 39 16.70 21.37 -7.16
CA SER A 39 15.26 21.51 -6.90
C SER A 39 14.69 20.24 -6.22
N LEU A 40 15.06 19.06 -6.68
CA LEU A 40 14.66 17.80 -6.02
C LEU A 40 15.19 17.72 -4.58
N ARG A 41 16.43 18.14 -4.34
CA ARG A 41 16.98 18.27 -2.99
C ARG A 41 16.25 19.30 -2.13
N ARG A 42 15.82 20.42 -2.70
CA ARG A 42 15.00 21.41 -1.99
C ARG A 42 13.59 20.91 -1.69
N TYR A 43 13.01 20.08 -2.57
CA TYR A 43 11.67 19.53 -2.35
C TYR A 43 11.65 18.47 -1.24
N GLY A 44 12.73 17.68 -1.03
CA GLY A 44 12.86 16.76 0.09
C GLY A 44 12.93 17.46 1.46
N HIS A 45 13.42 18.71 1.51
CA HIS A 45 13.49 19.53 2.73
C HIS A 45 12.27 20.42 2.98
N LEU A 46 11.22 20.36 2.17
CA LEU A 46 10.09 21.29 2.22
C LEU A 46 8.95 20.84 3.13
N ALA A 47 8.88 19.58 3.50
CA ALA A 47 7.86 19.09 4.42
C ALA A 47 8.46 18.89 5.81
N ASP A 48 7.86 19.53 6.81
CA ASP A 48 8.21 19.30 8.20
C ASP A 48 7.65 17.96 8.69
N PRO A 49 8.34 17.30 9.65
CA PRO A 49 7.78 16.15 10.34
C PRO A 49 6.43 16.47 10.98
N VAL A 50 5.50 15.55 10.88
CA VAL A 50 4.15 15.68 11.42
C VAL A 50 4.12 15.22 12.88
N ALA A 51 3.37 15.93 13.72
CA ALA A 51 3.18 15.55 15.12
C ALA A 51 2.62 14.13 15.27
N LEU A 52 3.30 13.31 16.05
CA LEU A 52 2.89 11.93 16.31
C LEU A 52 1.94 11.89 17.50
N THR A 53 0.75 11.34 17.29
CA THR A 53 -0.19 11.05 18.37
C THR A 53 0.12 9.66 18.96
N ASP A 54 0.21 9.59 20.28
CA ASP A 54 0.36 8.30 20.95
C ASP A 54 -1.02 7.63 21.16
N PHE A 55 -1.07 6.34 20.80
CA PHE A 55 -2.25 5.51 20.97
C PHE A 55 -1.90 4.34 21.89
N PRO A 56 -2.20 4.46 23.20
CA PRO A 56 -1.83 3.42 24.15
C PRO A 56 -2.63 2.14 23.91
N VAL A 57 -1.93 1.02 24.02
CA VAL A 57 -2.58 -0.30 24.04
C VAL A 57 -3.17 -0.58 25.42
N PRO A 58 -4.19 -1.46 25.52
CA PRO A 58 -4.70 -1.91 26.80
C PRO A 58 -3.59 -2.44 27.73
N ALA A 59 -3.65 -2.11 29.02
CA ALA A 59 -2.60 -2.42 29.99
C ALA A 59 -2.32 -3.94 30.17
N ASN A 60 -3.23 -4.79 29.73
CA ASN A 60 -3.09 -6.24 29.76
C ASN A 60 -2.41 -6.84 28.51
N PHE A 61 -2.16 -6.03 27.48
CA PHE A 61 -1.36 -6.49 26.33
C PHE A 61 0.06 -6.83 26.77
N ARG A 62 0.61 -7.91 26.21
CA ARG A 62 1.96 -8.39 26.48
C ARG A 62 2.69 -8.62 25.17
N HIS A 63 4.01 -8.43 25.20
CA HIS A 63 4.89 -8.67 24.06
C HIS A 63 4.52 -7.84 22.82
N VAL A 64 4.01 -6.61 23.03
CA VAL A 64 3.77 -5.67 21.95
C VAL A 64 5.11 -5.21 21.41
N GLN A 65 5.27 -5.29 20.10
CA GLN A 65 6.48 -4.89 19.40
C GLN A 65 6.39 -3.43 18.96
N GLU A 66 7.50 -2.91 18.46
CA GLU A 66 7.54 -1.58 17.88
C GLU A 66 6.57 -1.46 16.69
N ASN A 67 5.82 -0.36 16.66
CA ASN A 67 4.87 -0.10 15.58
C ASN A 67 5.58 0.61 14.41
N VAL A 68 6.04 -0.17 13.46
CA VAL A 68 6.75 0.32 12.27
C VAL A 68 6.29 -0.40 11.00
N ILE A 69 6.43 0.28 9.86
CA ILE A 69 6.36 -0.33 8.53
C ILE A 69 7.78 -0.80 8.17
N SER A 70 7.91 -2.05 7.79
CA SER A 70 9.14 -2.59 7.22
C SER A 70 9.15 -2.30 5.72
N ASP A 71 10.07 -1.47 5.26
CA ASP A 71 10.25 -1.08 3.85
C ASP A 71 11.75 -0.99 3.50
N PRO A 72 12.48 -2.13 3.51
CA PRO A 72 13.93 -2.14 3.33
C PRO A 72 14.38 -1.68 1.93
N ASP A 73 13.49 -1.75 0.95
CA ASP A 73 13.77 -1.40 -0.45
C ASP A 73 13.25 -0.01 -0.83
N ASN A 74 12.73 0.77 0.15
CA ASN A 74 12.12 2.09 -0.05
C ASN A 74 10.97 2.08 -1.10
N ALA A 75 10.20 1.01 -1.13
CA ALA A 75 9.11 0.81 -2.08
C ALA A 75 8.01 1.89 -1.96
N LEU A 76 7.86 2.50 -0.79
CA LEU A 76 6.89 3.56 -0.54
C LEU A 76 7.43 4.98 -0.82
N ALA A 77 8.70 5.14 -1.20
CA ALA A 77 9.30 6.46 -1.44
C ALA A 77 8.51 7.34 -2.43
N PRO A 78 7.95 6.83 -3.55
CA PRO A 78 7.14 7.65 -4.45
C PRO A 78 5.88 8.21 -3.80
N PHE A 79 5.27 7.47 -2.87
CA PHE A 79 4.13 7.96 -2.10
C PHE A 79 4.54 9.02 -1.09
N TRP A 80 5.65 8.82 -0.37
CA TRP A 80 6.15 9.81 0.59
C TRP A 80 6.53 11.12 -0.10
N GLN A 81 7.19 11.05 -1.24
CA GLN A 81 7.50 12.24 -2.04
C GLN A 81 6.23 13.01 -2.42
N LYS A 82 5.23 12.33 -2.98
CA LYS A 82 3.96 12.98 -3.36
C LYS A 82 3.24 13.57 -2.17
N LEU A 83 3.26 12.88 -1.01
CA LEU A 83 2.66 13.36 0.22
C LEU A 83 3.39 14.61 0.74
N ALA A 84 4.72 14.64 0.72
CA ALA A 84 5.53 15.80 1.10
C ALA A 84 5.25 17.00 0.17
N GLU A 85 5.23 16.79 -1.14
CA GLU A 85 4.88 17.83 -2.12
C GLU A 85 3.49 18.42 -1.88
N SER A 86 2.52 17.59 -1.46
CA SER A 86 1.17 18.06 -1.14
C SER A 86 1.10 18.92 0.12
N GLN A 87 2.00 18.68 1.10
CA GLN A 87 2.06 19.49 2.33
C GLN A 87 2.63 20.88 2.07
N THR A 88 3.45 21.04 1.05
CA THR A 88 4.06 22.33 0.68
C THR A 88 3.26 23.11 -0.34
N HIS A 89 2.07 22.65 -0.71
CA HIS A 89 1.25 23.19 -1.80
C HIS A 89 1.97 23.21 -3.17
N ALA A 90 3.03 22.40 -3.32
CA ALA A 90 3.71 22.24 -4.60
C ALA A 90 2.81 21.54 -5.64
N ILE A 91 1.86 20.73 -5.15
CA ILE A 91 0.80 20.12 -5.96
C ILE A 91 -0.57 20.48 -5.37
N SER A 92 -1.56 20.67 -6.24
CA SER A 92 -2.95 20.95 -5.84
C SER A 92 -3.81 19.70 -5.67
N ASP A 93 -3.31 18.55 -6.09
CA ASP A 93 -4.04 17.29 -6.08
C ASP A 93 -4.04 16.64 -4.70
N SER A 94 -5.17 16.05 -4.32
CA SER A 94 -5.25 15.23 -3.11
C SER A 94 -4.49 13.93 -3.30
N VAL A 95 -3.71 13.55 -2.30
CA VAL A 95 -3.03 12.24 -2.23
C VAL A 95 -4.02 11.20 -1.72
N ARG A 96 -4.06 10.02 -2.34
CA ARG A 96 -5.06 9.02 -2.02
C ARG A 96 -4.48 7.66 -1.65
N ILE A 97 -4.89 7.17 -0.47
CA ILE A 97 -4.70 5.79 -0.06
C ILE A 97 -5.98 5.01 -0.38
N VAL A 98 -5.84 3.86 -1.05
CA VAL A 98 -6.93 2.89 -1.23
C VAL A 98 -6.59 1.63 -0.46
N HIS A 99 -7.47 1.25 0.48
CA HIS A 99 -7.30 0.10 1.36
C HIS A 99 -8.24 -1.03 0.94
N VAL A 100 -7.68 -2.04 0.30
CA VAL A 100 -8.40 -3.21 -0.21
C VAL A 100 -8.24 -4.38 0.75
N GLY A 101 -9.33 -5.10 1.02
CA GLY A 101 -9.24 -6.23 1.93
C GLY A 101 -10.50 -7.05 2.13
N ASP A 102 -10.50 -7.80 3.21
CA ASP A 102 -11.58 -8.72 3.58
C ASP A 102 -12.64 -8.06 4.50
N SER A 103 -13.29 -8.87 5.34
CA SER A 103 -14.31 -8.41 6.29
C SER A 103 -13.77 -7.45 7.36
N HIS A 104 -12.48 -7.46 7.66
CA HIS A 104 -11.87 -6.53 8.59
C HIS A 104 -11.85 -5.12 8.02
N VAL A 105 -11.61 -4.98 6.71
CA VAL A 105 -11.71 -3.72 5.98
C VAL A 105 -13.18 -3.35 5.73
N ARG A 106 -14.01 -4.33 5.29
CA ARG A 106 -15.44 -4.11 4.98
C ARG A 106 -16.27 -3.63 6.17
N GLY A 107 -15.81 -3.89 7.39
CA GLY A 107 -16.44 -3.37 8.62
C GLY A 107 -16.34 -1.86 8.78
N HIS A 108 -15.56 -1.19 7.96
CA HIS A 108 -15.28 0.24 7.87
C HIS A 108 -14.58 0.86 9.09
N VAL A 109 -14.75 0.37 10.32
CA VAL A 109 -14.18 1.02 11.53
C VAL A 109 -12.66 1.10 11.45
N PHE A 110 -11.99 0.03 11.03
CA PHE A 110 -10.54 0.00 10.89
C PHE A 110 -10.04 1.04 9.87
N PRO A 111 -10.48 1.02 8.60
CA PRO A 111 -10.02 1.98 7.61
C PRO A 111 -10.49 3.41 7.88
N LEU A 112 -11.71 3.63 8.36
CA LEU A 112 -12.20 4.97 8.70
C LEU A 112 -11.37 5.60 9.81
N THR A 113 -11.07 4.86 10.88
CA THR A 113 -10.22 5.39 11.96
C THR A 113 -8.81 5.73 11.46
N ALA A 114 -8.23 4.89 10.60
CA ALA A 114 -6.93 5.20 9.99
C ALA A 114 -7.01 6.46 9.13
N GLY A 115 -8.04 6.57 8.31
CA GLY A 115 -8.29 7.72 7.45
C GLY A 115 -8.50 9.02 8.23
N ASP A 116 -9.28 8.99 9.30
CA ASP A 116 -9.55 10.17 10.14
C ASP A 116 -8.28 10.71 10.80
N VAL A 117 -7.43 9.83 11.36
CA VAL A 117 -6.16 10.23 11.96
C VAL A 117 -5.20 10.78 10.89
N LEU A 118 -5.10 10.12 9.74
CA LEU A 118 -4.24 10.57 8.65
C LEU A 118 -4.71 11.90 8.05
N HIS A 119 -6.02 12.11 7.90
CA HIS A 119 -6.57 13.37 7.41
C HIS A 119 -6.33 14.55 8.36
N GLN A 120 -6.37 14.29 9.68
CA GLN A 120 -6.00 15.31 10.68
C GLN A 120 -4.52 15.71 10.58
N SER A 121 -3.66 14.77 10.21
CA SER A 121 -2.22 15.00 10.06
C SER A 121 -1.85 15.57 8.69
N PHE A 122 -2.55 15.16 7.64
CA PHE A 122 -2.31 15.50 6.24
C PHE A 122 -3.62 15.93 5.58
N GLN A 123 -3.92 17.21 5.56
CA GLN A 123 -5.23 17.73 5.06
C GLN A 123 -5.51 17.37 3.60
N SER A 124 -4.46 17.22 2.80
CA SER A 124 -4.56 16.82 1.39
C SER A 124 -4.76 15.32 1.18
N LEU A 125 -4.65 14.49 2.24
CA LEU A 125 -4.75 13.04 2.14
C LEU A 125 -6.21 12.58 2.23
N SER A 126 -6.63 11.76 1.29
CA SER A 126 -7.90 11.04 1.29
C SER A 126 -7.67 9.53 1.48
N TYR A 127 -8.56 8.88 2.21
CA TYR A 127 -8.50 7.44 2.49
C TYR A 127 -9.80 6.78 2.05
N VAL A 128 -9.71 5.78 1.18
CA VAL A 128 -10.85 5.06 0.63
C VAL A 128 -10.67 3.57 0.92
N ASP A 129 -11.73 2.88 1.32
CA ASP A 129 -11.70 1.45 1.57
C ASP A 129 -12.58 0.66 0.59
N ASP A 130 -12.10 -0.51 0.17
CA ASP A 130 -12.83 -1.51 -0.62
C ASP A 130 -12.65 -2.89 0.01
N GLY A 131 -13.55 -3.22 0.94
CA GLY A 131 -13.55 -4.49 1.65
C GLY A 131 -14.71 -5.39 1.22
N ILE A 132 -14.47 -6.70 1.15
CA ILE A 132 -15.50 -7.70 0.84
C ILE A 132 -15.51 -8.79 1.92
N ASN A 133 -16.70 -9.07 2.47
CA ASN A 133 -16.85 -10.12 3.49
C ASN A 133 -16.40 -11.49 2.95
N GLY A 134 -15.51 -12.16 3.68
CA GLY A 134 -15.00 -13.47 3.31
C GLY A 134 -13.99 -13.45 2.16
N ALA A 135 -13.56 -12.28 1.69
CA ALA A 135 -12.60 -12.17 0.60
C ALA A 135 -11.23 -12.76 0.94
N THR A 136 -10.61 -13.28 -0.07
CA THR A 136 -9.19 -13.61 -0.16
C THR A 136 -8.57 -12.78 -1.27
N SER A 137 -7.24 -12.80 -1.42
CA SER A 137 -6.58 -12.19 -2.57
C SER A 137 -7.18 -12.66 -3.91
N LEU A 138 -7.55 -13.94 -4.01
CA LEU A 138 -8.23 -14.50 -5.19
C LEU A 138 -9.56 -13.79 -5.53
N THR A 139 -10.29 -13.30 -4.53
CA THR A 139 -11.57 -12.60 -4.76
C THR A 139 -11.39 -11.35 -5.61
N PHE A 140 -10.24 -10.69 -5.48
CA PHE A 140 -9.89 -9.47 -6.22
C PHE A 140 -9.12 -9.76 -7.52
N THR A 141 -8.76 -11.03 -7.79
CA THR A 141 -8.02 -11.45 -8.98
C THR A 141 -8.95 -11.58 -10.19
N THR A 142 -9.63 -10.50 -10.55
CA THR A 142 -10.47 -10.41 -11.76
C THR A 142 -10.27 -9.05 -12.42
N PRO A 143 -10.32 -8.96 -13.77
CA PRO A 143 -10.17 -7.69 -14.47
C PRO A 143 -11.15 -6.60 -13.99
N GLN A 144 -12.38 -6.99 -13.66
CA GLN A 144 -13.39 -6.07 -13.16
C GLN A 144 -13.00 -5.48 -11.81
N ARG A 145 -12.55 -6.31 -10.86
CA ARG A 145 -12.13 -5.83 -9.53
C ARG A 145 -10.90 -4.94 -9.60
N VAL A 146 -9.95 -5.30 -10.46
CA VAL A 146 -8.78 -4.46 -10.69
C VAL A 146 -9.18 -3.12 -11.31
N ALA A 147 -10.11 -3.11 -12.28
CA ALA A 147 -10.63 -1.87 -12.86
C ALA A 147 -11.31 -0.98 -11.81
N GLU A 148 -12.10 -1.55 -10.90
CA GLU A 148 -12.72 -0.81 -9.78
C GLU A 148 -11.65 -0.17 -8.87
N ILE A 149 -10.53 -0.87 -8.58
CA ILE A 149 -9.40 -0.30 -7.83
C ILE A 149 -8.73 0.84 -8.62
N VAL A 150 -8.50 0.66 -9.91
CA VAL A 150 -7.91 1.68 -10.80
C VAL A 150 -8.77 2.95 -10.84
N GLU A 151 -10.10 2.81 -10.91
CA GLU A 151 -11.04 3.94 -10.90
C GLU A 151 -10.97 4.76 -9.61
N MET A 152 -10.58 4.16 -8.49
CA MET A 152 -10.35 4.89 -7.23
C MET A 152 -9.08 5.75 -7.28
N ARG A 153 -8.21 5.58 -8.28
CA ARG A 153 -6.98 6.35 -8.51
C ARG A 153 -6.07 6.41 -7.27
N PRO A 154 -5.56 5.25 -6.81
CA PRO A 154 -4.67 5.20 -5.65
C PRO A 154 -3.31 5.83 -5.95
N ASP A 155 -2.76 6.55 -4.96
CA ASP A 155 -1.35 6.93 -4.88
C ASP A 155 -0.57 5.93 -4.01
N MET A 156 -1.26 5.19 -3.17
CA MET A 156 -0.78 4.00 -2.47
C MET A 156 -1.93 3.01 -2.31
N LEU A 157 -1.64 1.72 -2.52
CA LEU A 157 -2.54 0.61 -2.19
C LEU A 157 -2.13 -0.02 -0.87
N ILE A 158 -3.11 -0.26 0.01
CA ILE A 158 -2.95 -1.15 1.16
C ILE A 158 -3.73 -2.43 0.87
N LEU A 159 -3.07 -3.59 0.98
CA LEU A 159 -3.71 -4.89 0.77
C LEU A 159 -3.73 -5.68 2.08
N SER A 160 -4.94 -5.95 2.59
CA SER A 160 -5.19 -6.60 3.88
C SER A 160 -5.92 -7.92 3.70
N PHE A 161 -5.15 -9.00 3.52
CA PHE A 161 -5.64 -10.35 3.34
C PHE A 161 -4.94 -11.33 4.29
N GLY A 162 -5.32 -12.61 4.26
CA GLY A 162 -4.69 -13.69 5.02
C GLY A 162 -5.58 -14.30 6.08
N THR A 163 -6.61 -13.60 6.59
CA THR A 163 -7.54 -14.16 7.57
C THR A 163 -8.35 -15.29 6.97
N ASN A 164 -8.99 -15.09 5.82
CA ASN A 164 -9.86 -16.09 5.20
C ASN A 164 -9.04 -17.23 4.58
N GLU A 165 -7.89 -16.94 4.00
CA GLU A 165 -6.97 -17.95 3.49
C GLU A 165 -6.55 -18.92 4.60
N SER A 166 -6.21 -18.39 5.79
CA SER A 166 -5.73 -19.20 6.92
C SER A 166 -6.86 -19.83 7.74
N HIS A 167 -8.10 -19.35 7.64
CA HIS A 167 -9.19 -19.82 8.50
C HIS A 167 -9.67 -21.24 8.17
N GLY A 168 -9.56 -21.67 6.93
CA GLY A 168 -9.96 -22.99 6.49
C GLY A 168 -8.96 -24.09 6.86
N LYS A 169 -9.44 -25.30 7.24
CA LYS A 169 -8.58 -26.46 7.49
C LYS A 169 -7.74 -26.90 6.28
N GLY A 170 -8.11 -26.46 5.09
CA GLY A 170 -7.41 -26.72 3.83
C GLY A 170 -6.40 -25.66 3.43
N TYR A 171 -5.89 -24.85 4.39
CA TYR A 171 -4.85 -23.87 4.09
C TYR A 171 -3.65 -24.52 3.42
N ASN A 172 -3.18 -23.91 2.35
CA ASN A 172 -2.02 -24.37 1.59
C ASN A 172 -1.17 -23.15 1.22
N GLU A 173 0.07 -23.11 1.69
CA GLU A 173 1.00 -22.00 1.52
C GLU A 173 1.28 -21.69 0.05
N SER A 174 1.52 -22.73 -0.77
CA SER A 174 1.78 -22.52 -2.21
C SER A 174 0.58 -21.92 -2.94
N ARG A 175 -0.64 -22.38 -2.62
CA ARG A 175 -1.87 -21.82 -3.20
C ARG A 175 -2.05 -20.37 -2.76
N HIS A 176 -1.86 -20.07 -1.49
CA HIS A 176 -1.96 -18.68 -0.98
C HIS A 176 -0.94 -17.78 -1.68
N TYR A 177 0.30 -18.24 -1.83
CA TYR A 177 1.34 -17.51 -2.56
C TYR A 177 0.93 -17.23 -4.02
N VAL A 178 0.44 -18.24 -4.75
CA VAL A 178 -0.02 -18.07 -6.13
C VAL A 178 -1.16 -17.06 -6.22
N GLN A 179 -2.13 -17.13 -5.31
CA GLN A 179 -3.26 -16.17 -5.29
C GLN A 179 -2.80 -14.72 -5.05
N MET A 180 -1.81 -14.50 -4.18
CA MET A 180 -1.19 -13.18 -4.00
C MET A 180 -0.45 -12.74 -5.27
N SER A 181 0.30 -13.66 -5.90
CA SER A 181 1.04 -13.37 -7.13
C SER A 181 0.11 -12.98 -8.28
N ASP A 182 -0.99 -13.71 -8.46
CA ASP A 182 -1.96 -13.44 -9.52
C ASP A 182 -2.59 -12.05 -9.36
N LEU A 183 -3.00 -11.69 -8.12
CA LEU A 183 -3.52 -10.35 -7.84
C LEU A 183 -2.45 -9.28 -8.08
N TYR A 184 -1.24 -9.50 -7.58
CA TYR A 184 -0.14 -8.57 -7.73
C TYR A 184 0.19 -8.30 -9.21
N GLN A 185 0.25 -9.33 -10.05
CA GLN A 185 0.51 -9.18 -11.47
C GLN A 185 -0.56 -8.34 -12.16
N LEU A 186 -1.85 -8.61 -11.92
CA LEU A 186 -2.94 -7.83 -12.48
C LEU A 186 -2.93 -6.36 -12.02
N LEU A 187 -2.59 -6.11 -10.75
CA LEU A 187 -2.42 -4.75 -10.25
C LEU A 187 -1.24 -4.05 -10.92
N ARG A 188 -0.10 -4.72 -11.09
CA ARG A 188 1.09 -4.15 -11.76
C ARG A 188 0.89 -3.87 -13.25
N GLU A 189 0.08 -4.67 -13.95
CA GLU A 189 -0.31 -4.39 -15.34
C GLU A 189 -1.09 -3.06 -15.48
N SER A 190 -1.93 -2.73 -14.49
CA SER A 190 -2.80 -1.55 -14.54
C SER A 190 -2.27 -0.37 -13.75
N LEU A 191 -1.48 -0.61 -12.73
CA LEU A 191 -0.92 0.36 -11.77
C LEU A 191 0.57 0.07 -11.54
N PRO A 192 1.43 0.21 -12.58
CA PRO A 192 2.83 -0.23 -12.54
C PRO A 192 3.64 0.48 -11.44
N ASP A 193 3.38 1.77 -11.20
CA ASP A 193 4.18 2.62 -10.34
C ASP A 193 3.54 2.91 -8.98
N VAL A 194 2.31 2.41 -8.73
CA VAL A 194 1.62 2.66 -7.46
C VAL A 194 2.25 1.82 -6.34
N PRO A 195 2.78 2.44 -5.27
CA PRO A 195 3.31 1.73 -4.12
C PRO A 195 2.26 0.83 -3.46
N ILE A 196 2.69 -0.35 -2.99
CA ILE A 196 1.85 -1.32 -2.30
C ILE A 196 2.39 -1.57 -0.90
N LEU A 197 1.53 -1.39 0.11
CA LEU A 197 1.75 -1.77 1.49
C LEU A 197 0.92 -3.02 1.79
N LEU A 198 1.56 -4.11 2.17
CA LEU A 198 0.86 -5.30 2.67
C LEU A 198 0.61 -5.18 4.17
N THR A 199 -0.52 -5.69 4.65
CA THR A 199 -0.72 -5.89 6.09
C THR A 199 -0.90 -7.37 6.39
N THR A 200 -0.45 -7.82 7.56
CA THR A 200 -0.71 -9.18 8.00
C THR A 200 -2.02 -9.27 8.78
N PRO A 201 -2.72 -10.43 8.78
CA PRO A 201 -3.95 -10.60 9.55
C PRO A 201 -3.71 -10.46 11.06
N PRO A 202 -4.66 -9.93 11.83
CA PRO A 202 -4.49 -9.64 13.26
C PRO A 202 -4.48 -10.87 14.17
N GLY A 203 -4.77 -12.05 13.62
CA GLY A 203 -4.96 -13.29 14.36
C GLY A 203 -6.43 -13.68 14.54
N SER A 204 -6.69 -14.96 14.62
CA SER A 204 -8.02 -15.51 14.81
C SER A 204 -7.99 -16.82 15.57
N TYR A 205 -9.16 -17.25 16.05
CA TYR A 205 -9.33 -18.59 16.58
C TYR A 205 -10.10 -19.47 15.60
N GLU A 206 -9.84 -20.76 15.65
CA GLU A 206 -10.67 -21.75 14.98
C GLU A 206 -11.66 -22.38 15.96
N ARG A 207 -12.85 -22.65 15.46
CA ARG A 207 -13.90 -23.28 16.22
C ARG A 207 -13.72 -24.78 16.21
N GLY A 208 -13.64 -25.36 17.41
CA GLY A 208 -13.69 -26.80 17.69
C GLY A 208 -14.93 -27.21 18.48
N GLY A 209 -14.89 -28.48 18.92
CA GLY A 209 -15.96 -29.05 19.75
C GLY A 209 -17.22 -29.41 18.98
N THR A 210 -18.30 -29.69 19.73
CA THR A 210 -19.62 -30.05 19.19
C THR A 210 -20.54 -28.83 19.16
N ARG A 211 -21.71 -28.94 18.50
CA ARG A 211 -22.74 -27.88 18.49
C ARG A 211 -23.19 -27.48 19.90
N ARG A 212 -23.18 -28.43 20.86
CA ARG A 212 -23.58 -28.19 22.26
C ARG A 212 -22.44 -27.70 23.15
N ARG A 213 -21.17 -28.07 22.82
CA ARG A 213 -19.98 -27.68 23.60
C ARG A 213 -18.96 -27.11 22.61
N ARG A 214 -19.07 -25.80 22.35
CA ARG A 214 -18.12 -25.08 21.52
C ARG A 214 -16.82 -24.86 22.27
N SER A 215 -15.70 -25.01 21.58
CA SER A 215 -14.38 -24.61 22.03
C SER A 215 -13.72 -23.75 20.97
N TYR A 216 -12.82 -22.90 21.38
CA TYR A 216 -12.03 -22.07 20.48
C TYR A 216 -10.55 -22.30 20.80
N THR A 217 -9.76 -22.49 19.77
CA THR A 217 -8.31 -22.61 19.83
C THR A 217 -7.68 -21.62 18.90
N ILE A 218 -6.52 -21.06 19.26
CA ILE A 218 -5.80 -20.15 18.36
C ILE A 218 -5.57 -20.87 17.03
N ASN A 219 -5.89 -20.19 15.92
CA ASN A 219 -5.70 -20.74 14.59
C ASN A 219 -4.20 -20.86 14.27
N PRO A 220 -3.65 -22.08 14.21
CA PRO A 220 -2.21 -22.27 14.00
C PRO A 220 -1.76 -21.89 12.57
N ARG A 221 -2.70 -21.74 11.63
CA ARG A 221 -2.40 -21.42 10.25
C ARG A 221 -2.24 -19.91 10.02
N THR A 222 -2.68 -19.07 10.96
CA THR A 222 -2.45 -17.62 10.85
C THR A 222 -0.96 -17.31 10.75
N LYS A 223 -0.12 -17.90 11.60
CA LYS A 223 1.33 -17.70 11.52
C LYS A 223 1.94 -18.15 10.19
N LEU A 224 1.40 -19.23 9.58
CA LEU A 224 1.85 -19.68 8.27
C LEU A 224 1.47 -18.70 7.17
N ALA A 225 0.25 -18.15 7.24
CA ALA A 225 -0.18 -17.10 6.31
C ALA A 225 0.66 -15.83 6.46
N VAL A 226 0.96 -15.43 7.70
CA VAL A 226 1.87 -14.29 7.98
C VAL A 226 3.26 -14.55 7.38
N SER A 227 3.87 -15.71 7.64
CA SER A 227 5.18 -16.06 7.07
C SER A 227 5.17 -16.03 5.54
N ASN A 228 4.07 -16.47 4.93
CA ASN A 228 3.91 -16.48 3.49
C ASN A 228 3.77 -15.06 2.90
N ILE A 229 3.03 -14.16 3.58
CA ILE A 229 2.91 -12.75 3.22
C ILE A 229 4.29 -12.06 3.31
N LEU A 230 5.04 -12.30 4.38
CA LEU A 230 6.37 -11.73 4.57
C LEU A 230 7.37 -12.23 3.52
N LYS A 231 7.32 -13.52 3.18
CA LYS A 231 8.11 -14.12 2.11
C LYS A 231 7.78 -13.44 0.77
N PHE A 232 6.49 -13.32 0.44
CA PHE A 232 6.02 -12.68 -0.78
C PHE A 232 6.48 -11.22 -0.86
N ALA A 233 6.34 -10.47 0.24
CA ALA A 233 6.79 -9.09 0.31
C ALA A 233 8.30 -8.96 0.04
N SER A 234 9.11 -9.81 0.66
CA SER A 234 10.56 -9.81 0.46
C SER A 234 10.97 -10.13 -0.99
N GLU A 235 10.31 -11.12 -1.62
CA GLU A 235 10.60 -11.53 -3.00
C GLU A 235 10.16 -10.49 -4.04
N HIS A 236 9.15 -9.67 -3.72
CA HIS A 236 8.61 -8.62 -4.60
C HIS A 236 8.99 -7.20 -4.16
N GLN A 237 9.88 -7.07 -3.16
CA GLN A 237 10.35 -5.78 -2.65
C GLN A 237 9.20 -4.85 -2.25
N LEU A 238 8.24 -5.38 -1.47
CA LEU A 238 7.06 -4.65 -0.99
C LEU A 238 7.19 -4.30 0.48
N ALA A 239 6.63 -3.17 0.85
CA ALA A 239 6.51 -2.76 2.23
C ALA A 239 5.47 -3.59 2.99
N VAL A 240 5.68 -3.80 4.30
CA VAL A 240 4.78 -4.57 5.16
C VAL A 240 4.55 -3.86 6.50
N TRP A 241 3.30 -3.75 6.91
CA TRP A 241 2.90 -3.51 8.29
C TRP A 241 2.48 -4.83 8.93
N ASN A 242 3.34 -5.37 9.79
CA ASN A 242 3.14 -6.69 10.37
C ASN A 242 2.29 -6.63 11.63
N LEU A 243 0.98 -6.39 11.45
CA LEU A 243 -0.02 -6.28 12.51
C LEU A 243 0.02 -7.46 13.50
N TYR A 244 0.24 -8.68 12.99
CA TYR A 244 0.29 -9.88 13.82
C TYR A 244 1.44 -9.84 14.84
N GLU A 245 2.65 -9.59 14.38
CA GLU A 245 3.83 -9.55 15.25
C GLU A 245 3.82 -8.32 16.17
N ILE A 246 3.37 -7.17 15.67
CA ILE A 246 3.22 -5.94 16.47
C ILE A 246 2.41 -6.23 17.74
N PHE A 247 1.33 -6.98 17.65
CA PHE A 247 0.49 -7.30 18.80
C PHE A 247 0.83 -8.64 19.46
N GLY A 248 2.05 -9.16 19.27
CA GLY A 248 2.61 -10.27 20.05
C GLY A 248 2.64 -11.62 19.35
N GLY A 249 2.35 -11.67 18.05
CA GLY A 249 2.57 -12.83 17.19
C GLY A 249 1.82 -14.09 17.61
N ALA A 250 2.42 -15.23 17.31
CA ALA A 250 1.83 -16.55 17.52
C ALA A 250 1.47 -16.81 19.00
N ASP A 251 2.24 -16.25 19.91
CA ASP A 251 2.11 -16.55 21.34
C ASP A 251 1.10 -15.63 22.03
N ARG A 252 0.92 -14.40 21.54
CA ARG A 252 0.19 -13.37 22.28
C ARG A 252 -0.87 -12.61 21.50
N ALA A 253 -0.79 -12.45 20.19
CA ALA A 253 -1.73 -11.62 19.45
C ALA A 253 -3.21 -11.94 19.79
N CYS A 254 -3.64 -13.16 19.60
CA CYS A 254 -5.02 -13.56 19.93
C CYS A 254 -5.36 -13.41 21.42
N LEU A 255 -4.41 -13.73 22.32
CA LEU A 255 -4.61 -13.63 23.77
C LEU A 255 -4.73 -12.17 24.23
N ASN A 256 -3.97 -11.26 23.64
CA ASN A 256 -4.04 -9.83 23.91
C ASN A 256 -5.43 -9.28 23.55
N TRP A 257 -5.87 -9.52 22.32
CA TRP A 257 -7.17 -9.07 21.85
C TRP A 257 -8.34 -9.65 22.65
N THR A 258 -8.30 -10.96 22.93
CA THR A 258 -9.37 -11.65 23.71
C THR A 258 -9.34 -11.19 25.15
N GLY A 259 -8.16 -11.13 25.77
CA GLY A 259 -8.00 -10.74 27.18
C GLY A 259 -8.41 -9.30 27.47
N ALA A 260 -8.35 -8.42 26.47
CA ALA A 260 -8.87 -7.06 26.56
C ALA A 260 -10.36 -6.93 26.23
N GLY A 261 -11.02 -8.04 25.86
CA GLY A 261 -12.44 -8.03 25.47
C GLY A 261 -12.71 -7.33 24.14
N LEU A 262 -11.71 -7.26 23.25
CA LEU A 262 -11.79 -6.54 21.98
C LEU A 262 -12.20 -7.41 20.78
N MET A 263 -12.35 -8.72 20.99
CA MET A 263 -12.83 -9.64 19.94
C MET A 263 -14.34 -9.90 20.07
N ARG A 264 -14.99 -10.13 18.94
CA ARG A 264 -16.38 -10.60 18.88
C ARG A 264 -16.49 -12.07 19.36
N PRO A 265 -17.70 -12.54 19.70
CA PRO A 265 -17.94 -13.92 20.12
C PRO A 265 -17.61 -14.99 19.05
N ASP A 266 -17.42 -14.61 17.80
CA ASP A 266 -16.97 -15.49 16.73
C ASP A 266 -15.46 -15.79 16.77
N HIS A 267 -14.71 -14.98 17.55
CA HIS A 267 -13.27 -15.06 17.73
C HIS A 267 -12.46 -14.91 16.41
N VAL A 268 -13.03 -14.23 15.43
CA VAL A 268 -12.38 -13.87 14.15
C VAL A 268 -12.41 -12.36 13.99
N HIS A 269 -13.58 -11.76 14.22
CA HIS A 269 -13.77 -10.31 14.09
C HIS A 269 -13.56 -9.58 15.42
N TYR A 270 -13.38 -8.28 15.33
CA TYR A 270 -13.13 -7.42 16.48
C TYR A 270 -14.36 -6.54 16.77
N LEU A 271 -14.46 -6.07 18.00
CA LEU A 271 -15.36 -5.02 18.36
C LEU A 271 -14.92 -3.68 17.75
N PRO A 272 -15.79 -2.67 17.67
CA PRO A 272 -15.40 -1.36 17.12
C PRO A 272 -14.13 -0.79 17.75
N GLU A 273 -13.96 -0.93 19.06
CA GLU A 273 -12.79 -0.45 19.80
C GLU A 273 -11.51 -1.18 19.40
N GLY A 274 -11.60 -2.48 19.10
CA GLY A 274 -10.48 -3.27 18.61
C GLY A 274 -10.08 -2.87 17.19
N TYR A 275 -11.05 -2.60 16.32
CA TYR A 275 -10.78 -2.08 14.98
C TYR A 275 -10.25 -0.64 15.00
N ALA A 276 -10.79 0.20 15.89
CA ALA A 276 -10.29 1.56 16.06
C ALA A 276 -8.81 1.56 16.49
N LEU A 277 -8.43 0.70 17.44
CA LEU A 277 -7.03 0.56 17.85
C LEU A 277 -6.13 0.13 16.67
N GLN A 278 -6.58 -0.82 15.82
CA GLN A 278 -5.84 -1.21 14.62
C GLN A 278 -5.67 -0.02 13.65
N GLY A 279 -6.73 0.77 13.43
CA GLY A 279 -6.68 1.97 12.57
C GLY A 279 -5.74 3.04 13.11
N GLN A 280 -5.80 3.33 14.40
CA GLN A 280 -4.90 4.26 15.08
C GLN A 280 -3.43 3.84 14.94
N TRP A 281 -3.15 2.56 15.10
CA TRP A 281 -1.77 2.05 15.00
C TRP A 281 -1.26 2.00 13.56
N LEU A 282 -2.11 1.69 12.58
CA LEU A 282 -1.73 1.78 11.18
C LEU A 282 -1.39 3.23 10.80
N SER A 283 -2.25 4.19 11.18
CA SER A 283 -1.99 5.60 10.89
C SER A 283 -0.72 6.11 11.58
N GLN A 284 -0.48 5.72 12.83
CA GLN A 284 0.76 6.06 13.54
C GLN A 284 2.00 5.50 12.82
N ALA A 285 1.94 4.25 12.32
CA ALA A 285 3.05 3.66 11.57
C ALA A 285 3.30 4.38 10.24
N ILE A 286 2.23 4.82 9.55
CA ILE A 286 2.33 5.62 8.33
C ILE A 286 2.96 6.99 8.63
N ILE A 287 2.54 7.68 9.68
CA ILE A 287 3.12 8.96 10.08
C ILE A 287 4.59 8.82 10.47
N LYS A 288 4.96 7.76 11.22
CA LYS A 288 6.37 7.48 11.56
C LYS A 288 7.22 7.27 10.31
N ALA A 289 6.73 6.50 9.34
CA ALA A 289 7.45 6.24 8.10
C ALA A 289 7.60 7.51 7.25
N PHE A 290 6.57 8.36 7.18
CA PHE A 290 6.66 9.67 6.54
C PHE A 290 7.69 10.56 7.22
N ASN A 291 7.65 10.67 8.56
CA ASN A 291 8.61 11.49 9.30
C ASN A 291 10.05 11.00 9.09
N ALA A 292 10.28 9.69 9.12
CA ALA A 292 11.59 9.11 8.82
C ALA A 292 12.06 9.45 7.39
N TYR A 293 11.14 9.48 6.42
CA TYR A 293 11.44 9.86 5.03
C TYR A 293 11.89 11.31 4.94
N VAL A 294 11.15 12.26 5.54
CA VAL A 294 11.49 13.69 5.46
C VAL A 294 12.69 14.10 6.33
N GLU A 295 13.07 13.28 7.32
CA GLU A 295 14.23 13.48 8.17
C GLU A 295 15.52 12.85 7.60
N SER A 296 15.39 11.93 6.62
CA SER A 296 16.55 11.22 6.03
C SER A 296 17.21 11.95 4.86
N ASP A 297 16.58 13.00 4.34
CA ASP A 297 17.09 13.90 3.30
C ASP A 297 17.75 15.14 3.92
#